data_5fdd296a0a283a791623fefa5d30b4d6
#
_entry.id   5fdd296a0a283a791623fefa5d30b4d6
#
_cell.length_a   1.000
_cell.length_b   1.000
_cell.length_c   1.000
_cell.angle_alpha   90.00
_cell.angle_beta   90.00
_cell.angle_gamma   90.00
#
_symmetry.space_group_name_H-M   'P 1'
#
loop_
_entity.id
_entity.type
_entity.pdbx_description
1 polymer ?
#
loop_
_entity_poly.entity_id
_entity_poly.type
_entity_poly.pdbx_seq_one_letter_code
_entity_poly.pdbx_strand_id
1 'polypeptide(L)'
;ASMLSERGALYPWRTINGEEASAYYAAGTAQYHINAAVVFALRRYLDATGDVEFLAHEGAEMLIETARLWADLGFYATNGSDSFHIHRVTGPDEYTTVVNDNTYTNVMARFNLRYAARTVRFLAEWNPEQFAHVQRSTGLDIGELDEWDAAADAMYIPFDNDLEIHPQDSEFLDLEPWDWDGVAADK
;
A
#
# COMPACT_ATOMS: atom_id res chain seq x y z
N ALA A 1 -4.56 7.89 10.71
CA ALA A 1 -3.16 8.07 10.31
C ALA A 1 -2.28 8.45 11.50
N SER A 2 -2.62 9.47 12.28
CA SER A 2 -1.77 9.99 13.38
C SER A 2 -1.30 8.98 14.45
N MET A 3 -1.81 7.78 14.47
CA MET A 3 -1.38 6.71 15.40
C MET A 3 -0.41 5.71 14.75
N LEU A 4 -0.28 5.72 13.42
CA LEU A 4 0.47 4.73 12.66
C LEU A 4 1.55 5.38 11.79
N SER A 5 1.33 6.60 11.35
CA SER A 5 2.13 7.34 10.41
C SER A 5 2.01 8.83 10.74
N GLU A 6 3.08 9.57 10.60
CA GLU A 6 3.09 11.04 10.77
C GLU A 6 2.58 11.74 9.51
N ARG A 7 2.61 11.05 8.35
CA ARG A 7 2.28 11.60 7.03
C ARG A 7 1.26 10.72 6.31
N GLY A 8 0.49 11.34 5.44
CA GLY A 8 -0.44 10.67 4.56
C GLY A 8 -1.81 10.36 5.18
N ALA A 9 -2.62 9.67 4.41
CA ALA A 9 -3.97 9.27 4.79
C ALA A 9 -4.17 7.77 4.65
N LEU A 10 -4.93 7.18 5.56
CA LEU A 10 -5.36 5.79 5.55
C LEU A 10 -6.87 5.73 5.33
N TYR A 11 -7.29 4.98 4.32
CA TYR A 11 -8.69 4.63 4.12
C TYR A 11 -9.11 3.58 5.15
N PRO A 12 -10.33 3.68 5.71
CA PRO A 12 -10.84 2.68 6.61
C PRO A 12 -11.14 1.37 5.87
N TRP A 13 -10.97 0.23 6.53
CA TRP A 13 -11.32 -1.07 5.98
C TRP A 13 -12.83 -1.22 5.76
N ARG A 14 -13.63 -0.83 6.76
CA ARG A 14 -15.10 -0.84 6.69
C ARG A 14 -15.64 0.50 7.13
N THR A 15 -16.66 0.96 6.42
CA THR A 15 -17.32 2.23 6.75
C THR A 15 -18.82 2.04 6.92
N ILE A 16 -19.39 2.82 7.86
CA ILE A 16 -20.81 3.09 7.95
C ILE A 16 -20.96 4.59 7.97
N ASN A 17 -21.75 5.16 7.05
CA ASN A 17 -21.91 6.59 6.87
C ASN A 17 -20.60 7.38 6.68
N GLY A 18 -19.58 6.74 6.10
CA GLY A 18 -18.26 7.34 5.91
C GLY A 18 -17.34 7.28 7.12
N GLU A 19 -17.79 6.74 8.25
CA GLU A 19 -16.98 6.56 9.46
C GLU A 19 -16.41 5.14 9.55
N GLU A 20 -15.21 5.01 10.14
CA GLU A 20 -14.57 3.72 10.39
C GLU A 20 -15.47 2.83 11.26
N ALA A 21 -15.80 1.65 10.76
CA ALA A 21 -16.64 0.66 11.43
C ALA A 21 -15.97 -0.72 11.52
N SER A 22 -14.65 -0.79 11.32
CA SER A 22 -13.88 -2.02 11.43
C SER A 22 -13.81 -2.49 12.89
N ALA A 23 -13.66 -3.80 13.08
CA ALA A 23 -13.40 -4.37 14.41
C ALA A 23 -12.10 -3.80 14.98
N TYR A 24 -12.11 -3.47 16.26
CA TYR A 24 -10.97 -2.85 16.95
C TYR A 24 -9.92 -3.92 17.36
N TYR A 25 -9.34 -4.58 16.37
CA TYR A 25 -8.20 -5.48 16.53
C TYR A 25 -7.43 -5.62 15.21
N ALA A 26 -6.21 -6.14 15.25
CA ALA A 26 -5.27 -6.12 14.14
C ALA A 26 -5.79 -6.76 12.84
N ALA A 27 -6.63 -7.79 12.91
CA ALA A 27 -7.24 -8.39 11.72
C ALA A 27 -8.10 -7.39 10.93
N GLY A 28 -8.75 -6.44 11.59
CA GLY A 28 -9.56 -5.41 10.94
C GLY A 28 -8.82 -4.09 10.72
N THR A 29 -7.93 -3.70 11.65
CA THR A 29 -7.34 -2.36 11.66
C THR A 29 -5.97 -2.26 10.99
N ALA A 30 -5.25 -3.38 10.81
CA ALA A 30 -3.94 -3.41 10.17
C ALA A 30 -4.00 -3.77 8.66
N GLN A 31 -5.17 -3.64 8.04
CA GLN A 31 -5.38 -3.93 6.60
C GLN A 31 -5.04 -2.70 5.74
N TYR A 32 -3.78 -2.27 5.78
CA TYR A 32 -3.34 -1.05 5.09
C TYR A 32 -3.36 -1.18 3.56
N HIS A 33 -3.40 -2.40 3.03
CA HIS A 33 -3.51 -2.66 1.60
C HIS A 33 -4.77 -2.04 0.96
N ILE A 34 -5.78 -1.65 1.75
CA ILE A 34 -6.96 -0.93 1.26
C ILE A 34 -6.58 0.37 0.54
N ASN A 35 -5.54 1.07 1.00
CA ASN A 35 -5.03 2.26 0.33
C ASN A 35 -4.66 1.98 -1.13
N ALA A 36 -3.87 0.94 -1.34
CA ALA A 36 -3.45 0.57 -2.70
C ALA A 36 -4.62 -0.02 -3.52
N ALA A 37 -5.60 -0.67 -2.89
CA ALA A 37 -6.81 -1.12 -3.56
C ALA A 37 -7.65 0.05 -4.09
N VAL A 38 -7.78 1.14 -3.32
CA VAL A 38 -8.46 2.39 -3.75
C VAL A 38 -7.71 3.01 -4.93
N VAL A 39 -6.38 3.11 -4.85
CA VAL A 39 -5.55 3.63 -5.96
C VAL A 39 -5.65 2.74 -7.21
N PHE A 40 -5.72 1.42 -7.04
CA PHE A 40 -5.94 0.51 -8.15
C PHE A 40 -7.32 0.73 -8.82
N ALA A 41 -8.36 0.95 -8.01
CA ALA A 41 -9.69 1.29 -8.53
C ALA A 41 -9.68 2.64 -9.27
N LEU A 42 -9.01 3.65 -8.74
CA LEU A 42 -8.82 4.94 -9.41
C LEU A 42 -8.13 4.77 -10.77
N ARG A 43 -7.04 4.00 -10.81
CA ARG A 43 -6.36 3.70 -12.07
C ARG A 43 -7.30 3.04 -13.08
N ARG A 44 -8.07 2.02 -12.65
CA ARG A 44 -9.02 1.32 -13.54
C ARG A 44 -10.11 2.25 -14.07
N TYR A 45 -10.58 3.18 -13.23
CA TYR A 45 -11.53 4.21 -13.65
C TYR A 45 -10.91 5.10 -14.73
N LEU A 46 -9.70 5.61 -14.50
CA LEU A 46 -9.00 6.48 -15.46
C LEU A 46 -8.68 5.76 -16.78
N ASP A 47 -8.24 4.49 -16.70
CA ASP A 47 -7.98 3.66 -17.89
C ASP A 47 -9.27 3.45 -18.74
N ALA A 48 -10.43 3.38 -18.09
CA ALA A 48 -11.71 3.15 -18.76
C ALA A 48 -12.36 4.42 -19.31
N THR A 49 -12.19 5.55 -18.63
CA THR A 49 -12.92 6.80 -18.92
C THR A 49 -12.05 7.86 -19.57
N GLY A 50 -10.74 7.86 -19.32
CA GLY A 50 -9.84 8.95 -19.70
C GLY A 50 -10.13 10.25 -18.94
N ASP A 51 -10.81 10.21 -17.78
CA ASP A 51 -11.24 11.38 -17.01
C ASP A 51 -10.07 12.05 -16.28
N VAL A 52 -9.25 12.77 -17.03
CA VAL A 52 -8.09 13.48 -16.48
C VAL A 52 -8.49 14.69 -15.64
N GLU A 53 -9.70 15.21 -15.80
CA GLU A 53 -10.21 16.29 -14.95
C GLU A 53 -10.48 15.78 -13.52
N PHE A 54 -11.10 14.60 -13.38
CA PHE A 54 -11.25 13.96 -12.09
C PHE A 54 -9.89 13.68 -11.45
N LEU A 55 -8.92 13.19 -12.23
CA LEU A 55 -7.56 12.99 -11.74
C LEU A 55 -6.96 14.29 -11.19
N ALA A 56 -7.12 15.39 -11.92
CA ALA A 56 -6.52 16.67 -11.55
C ALA A 56 -7.15 17.30 -10.28
N HIS A 57 -8.47 17.16 -10.13
CA HIS A 57 -9.19 17.83 -9.05
C HIS A 57 -9.32 17.00 -7.77
N GLU A 58 -9.41 15.67 -7.90
CA GLU A 58 -9.68 14.76 -6.78
C GLU A 58 -8.61 13.69 -6.64
N GLY A 59 -8.26 13.04 -7.75
CA GLY A 59 -7.39 11.86 -7.77
C GLY A 59 -5.95 12.15 -7.34
N ALA A 60 -5.42 13.33 -7.66
CA ALA A 60 -4.03 13.67 -7.35
C ALA A 60 -3.76 13.74 -5.84
N GLU A 61 -4.66 14.34 -5.07
CA GLU A 61 -4.57 14.37 -3.61
C GLU A 61 -4.63 12.94 -3.02
N MET A 62 -5.56 12.11 -3.51
CA MET A 62 -5.66 10.71 -3.09
C MET A 62 -4.34 9.95 -3.34
N LEU A 63 -3.71 10.16 -4.48
CA LEU A 63 -2.43 9.53 -4.83
C LEU A 63 -1.30 9.98 -3.90
N ILE A 64 -1.20 11.28 -3.66
CA ILE A 64 -0.17 11.87 -2.79
C ILE A 64 -0.30 11.34 -1.37
N GLU A 65 -1.49 11.41 -0.79
CA GLU A 65 -1.70 11.06 0.60
C GLU A 65 -1.57 9.55 0.86
N THR A 66 -1.98 8.71 -0.11
CA THR A 66 -1.78 7.26 0.01
C THR A 66 -0.32 6.86 -0.16
N ALA A 67 0.43 7.51 -1.05
CA ALA A 67 1.86 7.27 -1.23
C ALA A 67 2.68 7.69 0.00
N ARG A 68 2.36 8.83 0.60
CA ARG A 68 2.96 9.29 1.86
C ARG A 68 2.80 8.28 2.98
N LEU A 69 1.61 7.69 3.12
CA LEU A 69 1.38 6.64 4.11
C LEU A 69 2.35 5.47 3.91
N TRP A 70 2.50 4.99 2.68
CA TRP A 70 3.38 3.85 2.41
C TRP A 70 4.85 4.17 2.65
N ALA A 71 5.29 5.37 2.23
CA ALA A 71 6.66 5.81 2.44
C ALA A 71 7.01 5.97 3.92
N ASP A 72 6.05 6.39 4.74
CA ASP A 72 6.23 6.62 6.18
C ASP A 72 6.01 5.36 7.03
N LEU A 73 5.13 4.45 6.58
CA LEU A 73 4.88 3.17 7.24
C LEU A 73 6.03 2.18 7.05
N GLY A 74 6.64 2.20 5.85
CA GLY A 74 7.76 1.32 5.51
C GLY A 74 9.09 1.86 6.00
N PHE A 75 10.13 1.06 5.86
CA PHE A 75 11.49 1.41 6.26
C PHE A 75 12.54 0.68 5.43
N TYR A 76 13.73 1.27 5.31
CA TYR A 76 14.87 0.60 4.72
C TYR A 76 15.56 -0.30 5.75
N ALA A 77 15.91 -1.52 5.33
CA ALA A 77 16.61 -2.45 6.18
C ALA A 77 18.02 -1.94 6.54
N THR A 78 18.42 -2.10 7.80
CA THR A 78 19.73 -1.66 8.30
C THR A 78 20.81 -2.74 8.19
N ASN A 79 20.46 -3.90 7.60
CA ASN A 79 21.36 -5.06 7.45
C ASN A 79 22.27 -5.02 6.21
N GLY A 80 22.29 -3.89 5.48
CA GLY A 80 23.09 -3.70 4.26
C GLY A 80 22.46 -4.22 2.97
N SER A 81 21.17 -4.63 3.00
CA SER A 81 20.44 -5.04 1.79
C SER A 81 19.83 -3.86 1.02
N ASP A 82 19.74 -2.68 1.62
CA ASP A 82 19.08 -1.49 1.06
C ASP A 82 17.64 -1.75 0.58
N SER A 83 17.00 -2.84 1.05
CA SER A 83 15.62 -3.19 0.72
C SER A 83 14.62 -2.43 1.59
N PHE A 84 13.47 -2.08 0.99
CA PHE A 84 12.37 -1.39 1.66
C PHE A 84 11.33 -2.41 2.12
N HIS A 85 10.95 -2.38 3.38
CA HIS A 85 10.09 -3.36 4.04
C HIS A 85 8.83 -2.72 4.61
N ILE A 86 7.74 -3.50 4.65
CA ILE A 86 6.50 -3.14 5.34
C ILE A 86 6.17 -4.26 6.33
N HIS A 87 6.18 -3.92 7.61
CA HIS A 87 5.95 -4.86 8.70
C HIS A 87 4.62 -4.61 9.40
N ARG A 88 4.16 -5.60 10.16
CA ARG A 88 2.99 -5.53 11.05
C ARG A 88 1.71 -5.19 10.33
N VAL A 89 1.43 -5.92 9.26
CA VAL A 89 0.21 -5.77 8.47
C VAL A 89 -0.66 -7.03 8.56
N THR A 90 -1.95 -6.86 8.32
CA THR A 90 -2.84 -7.95 7.97
C THR A 90 -3.03 -7.91 6.46
N GLY A 91 -2.70 -9.00 5.76
CA GLY A 91 -2.93 -9.13 4.33
C GLY A 91 -4.41 -9.33 3.99
N PRO A 92 -4.76 -9.58 2.72
CA PRO A 92 -6.15 -9.85 2.30
C PRO A 92 -6.69 -11.17 2.85
N ASP A 93 -5.82 -12.05 3.28
CA ASP A 93 -6.11 -13.25 4.06
C ASP A 93 -5.99 -12.92 5.54
N GLU A 94 -7.09 -13.05 6.28
CA GLU A 94 -7.17 -12.65 7.69
C GLU A 94 -6.86 -13.80 8.67
N TYR A 95 -6.43 -14.98 8.18
CA TYR A 95 -6.06 -16.11 9.03
C TYR A 95 -4.79 -15.86 9.83
N THR A 96 -3.82 -15.18 9.19
CA THR A 96 -2.58 -14.79 9.84
C THR A 96 -2.56 -13.28 9.99
N THR A 97 -2.70 -12.80 11.22
CA THR A 97 -2.77 -11.37 11.51
C THR A 97 -1.50 -10.89 12.16
N VAL A 98 -1.07 -9.74 11.68
CA VAL A 98 0.16 -9.02 11.98
C VAL A 98 1.38 -9.83 11.58
N VAL A 99 1.58 -9.87 10.26
CA VAL A 99 2.76 -10.46 9.61
C VAL A 99 3.70 -9.39 9.07
N ASN A 100 4.90 -9.81 8.73
CA ASN A 100 5.91 -8.97 8.12
C ASN A 100 6.01 -9.30 6.63
N ASP A 101 6.24 -8.26 5.82
CA ASP A 101 6.46 -8.40 4.36
C ASP A 101 5.41 -9.29 3.67
N ASN A 102 4.13 -9.01 3.93
CA ASN A 102 3.06 -9.67 3.20
C ASN A 102 3.18 -9.38 1.72
N THR A 103 3.31 -10.41 0.90
CA THR A 103 3.59 -10.31 -0.53
C THR A 103 2.57 -9.46 -1.27
N TYR A 104 1.27 -9.67 -1.01
CA TYR A 104 0.22 -8.87 -1.62
C TYR A 104 0.33 -7.39 -1.24
N THR A 105 0.50 -7.12 0.05
CA THR A 105 0.63 -5.75 0.56
C THR A 105 1.83 -5.05 -0.06
N ASN A 106 3.00 -5.70 -0.08
CA ASN A 106 4.22 -5.11 -0.63
C ASN A 106 4.12 -4.86 -2.15
N VAL A 107 3.55 -5.81 -2.91
CA VAL A 107 3.30 -5.63 -4.36
C VAL A 107 2.36 -4.46 -4.62
N MET A 108 1.29 -4.35 -3.84
CA MET A 108 0.30 -3.29 -4.01
C MET A 108 0.81 -1.92 -3.52
N ALA A 109 1.59 -1.87 -2.45
CA ALA A 109 2.27 -0.66 -2.00
C ALA A 109 3.27 -0.16 -3.04
N ARG A 110 4.10 -1.06 -3.60
CA ARG A 110 5.00 -0.74 -4.73
C ARG A 110 4.24 -0.16 -5.92
N PHE A 111 3.10 -0.75 -6.26
CA PHE A 111 2.24 -0.23 -7.32
C PHE A 111 1.75 1.19 -6.99
N ASN A 112 1.24 1.42 -5.77
CA ASN A 112 0.73 2.72 -5.34
C ASN A 112 1.81 3.80 -5.43
N LEU A 113 2.99 3.55 -4.87
CA LEU A 113 4.12 4.48 -4.88
C LEU A 113 4.51 4.88 -6.31
N ARG A 114 4.76 3.90 -7.19
CA ARG A 114 5.12 4.17 -8.60
C ARG A 114 4.01 4.88 -9.38
N TYR A 115 2.77 4.46 -9.17
CA TYR A 115 1.64 5.06 -9.87
C TYR A 115 1.43 6.50 -9.45
N ALA A 116 1.54 6.80 -8.15
CA ALA A 116 1.46 8.15 -7.61
C ALA A 116 2.57 9.04 -8.18
N ALA A 117 3.84 8.65 -8.06
CA ALA A 117 4.97 9.42 -8.56
C ALA A 117 4.84 9.74 -10.06
N ARG A 118 4.54 8.72 -10.88
CA ARG A 118 4.36 8.89 -12.32
C ARG A 118 3.19 9.82 -12.65
N THR A 119 2.06 9.63 -11.98
CA THR A 119 0.83 10.36 -12.31
C THR A 119 0.90 11.82 -11.86
N VAL A 120 1.54 12.10 -10.74
CA VAL A 120 1.76 13.48 -10.28
C VAL A 120 2.74 14.21 -11.21
N ARG A 121 3.80 13.55 -11.70
CA ARG A 121 4.68 14.13 -12.75
C ARG A 121 3.91 14.39 -14.03
N PHE A 122 3.06 13.47 -14.47
CA PHE A 122 2.19 13.68 -15.62
C PHE A 122 1.28 14.91 -15.43
N LEU A 123 0.67 15.07 -14.26
CA LEU A 123 -0.16 16.23 -13.95
C LEU A 123 0.65 17.54 -14.04
N ALA A 124 1.88 17.55 -13.55
CA ALA A 124 2.76 18.72 -13.61
C ALA A 124 3.07 19.16 -15.06
N GLU A 125 3.16 18.21 -15.98
CA GLU A 125 3.38 18.48 -17.40
C GLU A 125 2.09 18.86 -18.13
N TRP A 126 1.00 18.13 -17.85
CA TRP A 126 -0.27 18.27 -18.56
C TRP A 126 -1.06 19.52 -18.12
N ASN A 127 -1.10 19.82 -16.83
CA ASN A 127 -1.83 20.97 -16.26
C ASN A 127 -1.02 21.59 -15.10
N PRO A 128 -0.01 22.43 -15.41
CA PRO A 128 0.85 23.04 -14.41
C PRO A 128 0.12 23.93 -13.39
N GLU A 129 -0.99 24.55 -13.80
CA GLU A 129 -1.79 25.41 -12.92
C GLU A 129 -2.48 24.58 -11.83
N GLN A 130 -3.13 23.48 -12.22
CA GLN A 130 -3.78 22.56 -11.31
C GLN A 130 -2.75 21.82 -10.45
N PHE A 131 -1.62 21.43 -11.02
CA PHE A 131 -0.51 20.86 -10.24
C PHE A 131 -0.04 21.83 -9.14
N ALA A 132 0.15 23.11 -9.47
CA ALA A 132 0.53 24.13 -8.48
C ALA A 132 -0.55 24.32 -7.39
N HIS A 133 -1.82 24.13 -7.72
CA HIS A 133 -2.90 24.12 -6.73
C HIS A 133 -2.78 22.92 -5.79
N VAL A 134 -2.68 21.70 -6.34
CA VAL A 134 -2.50 20.45 -5.57
C VAL A 134 -1.24 20.51 -4.70
N GLN A 135 -0.13 21.00 -5.25
CA GLN A 135 1.12 21.17 -4.50
C GLN A 135 0.95 22.07 -3.28
N ARG A 136 0.24 23.18 -3.43
CA ARG A 136 -0.04 24.09 -2.29
C ARG A 136 -1.00 23.49 -1.27
N SER A 137 -2.05 22.82 -1.71
CA SER A 137 -3.07 22.25 -0.81
C SER A 137 -2.52 21.08 0.01
N THR A 138 -1.70 20.24 -0.62
CA THR A 138 -1.09 19.06 0.03
C THR A 138 0.27 19.35 0.68
N GLY A 139 0.89 20.50 0.37
CA GLY A 139 2.25 20.81 0.79
C GLY A 139 3.29 19.84 0.18
N LEU A 140 3.03 19.33 -1.04
CA LEU A 140 3.92 18.38 -1.70
C LEU A 140 5.30 18.99 -1.97
N ASP A 141 6.35 18.34 -1.45
CA ASP A 141 7.72 18.55 -1.92
C ASP A 141 7.96 17.63 -3.13
N ILE A 142 8.48 18.20 -4.22
CA ILE A 142 8.72 17.43 -5.44
C ILE A 142 9.73 16.28 -5.22
N GLY A 143 10.63 16.42 -4.25
CA GLY A 143 11.56 15.38 -3.84
C GLY A 143 10.88 14.12 -3.31
N GLU A 144 9.65 14.22 -2.77
CA GLU A 144 8.89 13.05 -2.31
C GLU A 144 8.63 12.04 -3.46
N LEU A 145 8.50 12.52 -4.70
CA LEU A 145 8.28 11.64 -5.86
C LEU A 145 9.48 10.72 -6.12
N ASP A 146 10.68 11.21 -5.90
CA ASP A 146 11.91 10.42 -6.05
C ASP A 146 12.08 9.46 -4.87
N GLU A 147 11.70 9.88 -3.65
CA GLU A 147 11.64 9.00 -2.47
C GLU A 147 10.65 7.83 -2.69
N TRP A 148 9.47 8.11 -3.27
CA TRP A 148 8.48 7.07 -3.57
C TRP A 148 8.97 6.08 -4.64
N ASP A 149 9.62 6.56 -5.70
CA ASP A 149 10.21 5.69 -6.71
C ASP A 149 11.34 4.83 -6.10
N ALA A 150 12.21 5.42 -5.28
CA ALA A 150 13.28 4.69 -4.60
C ALA A 150 12.73 3.60 -3.66
N ALA A 151 11.71 3.91 -2.85
CA ALA A 151 11.05 2.95 -1.98
C ALA A 151 10.38 1.83 -2.79
N ALA A 152 9.74 2.16 -3.91
CA ALA A 152 9.11 1.18 -4.78
C ALA A 152 10.13 0.28 -5.48
N ASP A 153 11.28 0.81 -5.90
CA ASP A 153 12.35 0.03 -6.55
C ASP A 153 13.04 -0.91 -5.56
N ALA A 154 13.20 -0.46 -4.32
CA ALA A 154 13.79 -1.23 -3.23
C ALA A 154 12.81 -2.18 -2.52
N MET A 155 11.50 -2.15 -2.86
CA MET A 155 10.47 -2.91 -2.15
C MET A 155 10.77 -4.40 -2.12
N TYR A 156 10.91 -4.93 -0.92
CA TYR A 156 11.13 -6.36 -0.71
C TYR A 156 9.86 -7.15 -1.04
N ILE A 157 10.00 -8.10 -1.95
CA ILE A 157 8.95 -9.06 -2.27
C ILE A 157 9.49 -10.45 -1.92
N PRO A 158 8.92 -11.14 -0.92
CA PRO A 158 9.37 -12.46 -0.54
C PRO A 158 9.41 -13.43 -1.74
N PHE A 159 10.49 -14.16 -1.85
CA PHE A 159 10.65 -15.21 -2.86
C PHE A 159 11.51 -16.35 -2.31
N ASP A 160 11.01 -17.57 -2.38
CA ASP A 160 11.74 -18.77 -2.04
C ASP A 160 12.36 -19.39 -3.30
N ASN A 161 13.69 -19.50 -3.34
CA ASN A 161 14.41 -19.97 -4.50
C ASN A 161 14.36 -21.50 -4.66
N ASP A 162 14.14 -22.25 -3.58
CA ASP A 162 14.12 -23.72 -3.63
C ASP A 162 12.76 -24.21 -4.12
N LEU A 163 11.69 -23.53 -3.73
CA LEU A 163 10.32 -23.84 -4.14
C LEU A 163 9.88 -23.04 -5.39
N GLU A 164 10.65 -22.04 -5.80
CA GLU A 164 10.33 -21.10 -6.90
C GLU A 164 8.96 -20.41 -6.74
N ILE A 165 8.61 -20.01 -5.50
CA ILE A 165 7.33 -19.36 -5.19
C ILE A 165 7.53 -18.05 -4.43
N HIS A 166 6.51 -17.21 -4.49
CA HIS A 166 6.33 -16.10 -3.56
C HIS A 166 5.48 -16.58 -2.37
N PRO A 167 6.06 -16.77 -1.18
CA PRO A 167 5.26 -17.11 0.00
C PRO A 167 4.31 -15.95 0.36
N GLN A 168 3.28 -16.23 1.14
CA GLN A 168 2.27 -15.24 1.52
C GLN A 168 2.87 -14.07 2.30
N ASP A 169 3.84 -14.34 3.15
CA ASP A 169 4.62 -13.39 3.94
C ASP A 169 5.99 -13.98 4.28
N SER A 170 6.83 -13.21 4.97
CA SER A 170 8.20 -13.62 5.29
C SER A 170 8.30 -14.82 6.26
N GLU A 171 7.23 -15.15 6.97
CA GLU A 171 7.19 -16.21 7.99
C GLU A 171 6.33 -17.41 7.56
N PHE A 172 5.68 -17.33 6.40
CA PHE A 172 4.70 -18.33 5.96
C PHE A 172 5.28 -19.74 5.86
N LEU A 173 6.49 -19.88 5.36
CA LEU A 173 7.14 -21.21 5.17
C LEU A 173 7.72 -21.78 6.47
N ASP A 174 7.78 -21.00 7.54
CA ASP A 174 8.19 -21.46 8.88
C ASP A 174 7.03 -22.14 9.63
N LEU A 175 5.80 -22.02 9.10
CA LEU A 175 4.63 -22.65 9.69
C LEU A 175 4.64 -24.16 9.45
N GLU A 176 4.16 -24.92 10.45
CA GLU A 176 3.98 -26.36 10.29
C GLU A 176 2.88 -26.68 9.28
N PRO A 177 3.07 -27.69 8.41
CA PRO A 177 2.01 -28.16 7.52
C PRO A 177 0.78 -28.60 8.31
N TRP A 178 -0.40 -28.32 7.76
CA TRP A 178 -1.63 -28.73 8.40
C TRP A 178 -1.75 -30.27 8.47
N ASP A 179 -1.98 -30.80 9.68
CA ASP A 179 -2.21 -32.23 9.91
C ASP A 179 -3.64 -32.64 9.52
N TRP A 180 -3.79 -33.02 8.25
CA TRP A 180 -5.09 -33.45 7.72
C TRP A 180 -5.59 -34.77 8.31
N ASP A 181 -4.66 -35.65 8.73
CA ASP A 181 -4.97 -36.98 9.26
C ASP A 181 -5.37 -36.92 10.74
N GLY A 182 -4.87 -35.92 11.47
CA GLY A 182 -5.20 -35.67 12.87
C GLY A 182 -6.49 -34.89 13.11
N VAL A 183 -7.11 -34.33 12.09
CA VAL A 183 -8.37 -33.60 12.22
C VAL A 183 -9.55 -34.56 12.14
N ALA A 184 -10.27 -34.73 13.26
CA ALA A 184 -11.48 -35.52 13.28
C ALA A 184 -12.52 -34.95 12.27
N ALA A 185 -13.10 -35.84 11.47
CA ALA A 185 -14.10 -35.51 10.41
C ALA A 185 -15.36 -34.75 10.90
N ASP A 186 -15.50 -34.57 12.21
CA ASP A 186 -16.68 -34.01 12.88
C ASP A 186 -16.46 -32.58 13.45
N LYS A 187 -15.45 -31.84 13.00
CA LYS A 187 -15.22 -30.47 13.46
C LYS A 187 -15.30 -29.45 12.35
#